data_30e846f226027a25fe1cd8b019bcdca8
#
_entry.id   30e846f226027a25fe1cd8b019bcdca8
#
_cell.length_a   1.000
_cell.length_b   1.000
_cell.length_c   1.000
_cell.angle_alpha   90.00
_cell.angle_beta   90.00
_cell.angle_gamma   90.00
#
_symmetry.space_group_name_H-M   'P 1'
#
loop_
_entity.id
_entity.type
_entity.pdbx_description
1 polymer ?
#
loop_
_entity_poly.entity_id
_entity_poly.type
_entity_poly.pdbx_seq_one_letter_code
_entity_poly.pdbx_strand_id
1 'polypeptide(L)'
;MKIFQREQRSLFGEILDWMLTPLLLLWPVSLVLTWLVAQGIAGKPFDRALEYNAAALAQLITVNKGQAQFTLPLPARELLRADDTDNVYYQVLGGSGEFLSGERELPLPPEENLPVGEVRIRSDTLRGNDLKVAYMWVRLDLPDATGKPRTALVQVAETLEKRSLLATEIVKGVMLPQFVILPLAVLLVWLALVQAIKPLNHLEERIRARSPDDLSPLDVETVPLEVTPLVSSVNDLLMRLKDSIATQKRFLADAAHQLKTPLAGLRMQADLAQREGANAEDLKQSLRQIGRSSIRATRTVNQLLALARAESSGTVISHQPCDLAQLTMEVVRDCLPRAMDKQIDLGYEGAEPGSEGVKIDGNPTLLTEMIRNLIDNAINYTPSSPAKPGVITARVLVDPFSHVLVLQVEDTGTGIAPAERELVFQPFYRVLGTEADGSGLGLPIVREIARQHHATISMDDTHPGPNPVGTCFTVRFPGPADTA
;
A
#
# COMPACT_ATOMS: atom_id res chain seq x y z
N MET A 1 26.70 22.22 -1.27
CA MET A 1 25.61 22.00 -0.30
C MET A 1 24.86 20.74 -0.73
N LYS A 2 25.38 19.54 -0.32
CA LYS A 2 24.77 18.22 -0.57
C LYS A 2 23.86 17.94 0.60
N ILE A 3 22.57 18.17 0.44
CA ILE A 3 21.56 17.94 1.47
C ILE A 3 20.69 16.78 0.99
N PHE A 4 20.68 15.71 1.80
CA PHE A 4 19.77 14.56 1.77
C PHE A 4 19.77 13.66 0.51
N GLN A 5 20.81 12.83 0.37
CA GLN A 5 20.54 11.48 -0.09
C GLN A 5 19.65 10.83 0.97
N ARG A 6 18.38 10.54 0.62
CA ARG A 6 17.54 9.62 1.39
C ARG A 6 18.21 8.24 1.30
N GLU A 7 19.06 7.91 2.24
CA GLU A 7 19.43 6.51 2.49
C GLU A 7 18.11 5.75 2.68
N GLN A 8 17.97 4.63 1.99
CA GLN A 8 16.80 3.75 2.16
C GLN A 8 16.80 3.31 3.62
N ARG A 9 15.92 3.89 4.41
CA ARG A 9 15.77 3.57 5.83
C ARG A 9 15.27 2.13 5.92
N SER A 10 15.98 1.31 6.66
CA SER A 10 15.53 -0.05 6.97
C SER A 10 14.23 0.02 7.78
N LEU A 11 13.23 -0.76 7.39
CA LEU A 11 11.95 -0.87 8.11
C LEU A 11 12.19 -1.22 9.59
N PHE A 12 13.17 -2.08 9.86
CA PHE A 12 13.65 -2.40 11.20
C PHE A 12 14.08 -1.16 11.98
N GLY A 13 14.94 -0.31 11.38
CA GLY A 13 15.42 0.92 12.01
C GLY A 13 14.28 1.91 12.26
N GLU A 14 13.36 2.04 11.33
CA GLU A 14 12.22 2.98 11.47
C GLU A 14 11.25 2.56 12.58
N ILE A 15 10.91 1.28 12.68
CA ILE A 15 10.07 0.77 13.77
C ILE A 15 10.79 0.89 15.11
N LEU A 16 12.10 0.58 15.14
CA LEU A 16 12.90 0.70 16.35
C LEU A 16 12.96 2.15 16.85
N ASP A 17 13.19 3.12 15.95
CA ASP A 17 13.19 4.55 16.27
C ASP A 17 11.83 4.99 16.81
N TRP A 18 10.71 4.58 16.18
CA TRP A 18 9.36 4.90 16.63
C TRP A 18 9.04 4.33 18.01
N MET A 19 9.58 3.17 18.37
CA MET A 19 9.37 2.54 19.68
C MET A 19 10.31 3.09 20.74
N LEU A 20 11.57 3.36 20.39
CA LEU A 20 12.57 3.83 21.36
C LEU A 20 12.46 5.33 21.66
N THR A 21 12.11 6.16 20.69
CA THR A 21 12.02 7.61 20.86
C THR A 21 11.07 8.03 22.00
N PRO A 22 9.80 7.53 22.07
CA PRO A 22 8.92 7.84 23.19
C PRO A 22 9.45 7.33 24.52
N LEU A 23 10.03 6.14 24.54
CA LEU A 23 10.60 5.53 25.76
C LEU A 23 11.74 6.37 26.34
N LEU A 24 12.66 6.81 25.47
CA LEU A 24 13.80 7.65 25.83
C LEU A 24 13.36 9.07 26.24
N LEU A 25 12.30 9.60 25.65
CA LEU A 25 11.76 10.92 25.98
C LEU A 25 11.00 10.92 27.30
N LEU A 26 10.24 9.87 27.60
CA LEU A 26 9.47 9.76 28.85
C LEU A 26 10.36 9.47 30.06
N TRP A 27 11.52 8.87 29.87
CA TRP A 27 12.41 8.53 30.98
C TRP A 27 12.90 9.76 31.77
N PRO A 28 13.50 10.81 31.18
CA PRO A 28 13.91 12.00 31.94
C PRO A 28 12.71 12.73 32.57
N VAL A 29 11.55 12.72 31.92
CA VAL A 29 10.31 13.27 32.52
C VAL A 29 9.94 12.49 33.78
N SER A 30 9.99 11.16 33.75
CA SER A 30 9.74 10.30 34.90
C SER A 30 10.73 10.57 36.03
N LEU A 31 12.02 10.78 35.73
CA LEU A 31 13.05 11.12 36.74
C LEU A 31 12.74 12.45 37.43
N VAL A 32 12.43 13.49 36.65
CA VAL A 32 12.06 14.83 37.21
C VAL A 32 10.80 14.74 38.05
N LEU A 33 9.78 14.02 37.56
CA LEU A 33 8.52 13.85 38.31
C LEU A 33 8.76 13.11 39.63
N THR A 34 9.56 12.03 39.60
CA THR A 34 9.92 11.26 40.81
C THR A 34 10.62 12.17 41.83
N TRP A 35 11.56 13.01 41.38
CA TRP A 35 12.28 13.93 42.26
C TRP A 35 11.32 14.97 42.91
N LEU A 36 10.42 15.58 42.13
CA LEU A 36 9.44 16.53 42.64
C LEU A 36 8.48 15.90 43.65
N VAL A 37 7.99 14.70 43.34
CA VAL A 37 7.07 13.97 44.24
C VAL A 37 7.77 13.54 45.52
N ALA A 38 9.03 13.08 45.41
CA ALA A 38 9.81 12.68 46.58
C ALA A 38 10.01 13.88 47.56
N GLN A 39 10.37 15.05 47.04
CA GLN A 39 10.48 16.26 47.89
C GLN A 39 9.16 16.64 48.52
N GLY A 40 8.05 16.58 47.80
CA GLY A 40 6.73 16.92 48.30
C GLY A 40 6.22 15.93 49.38
N ILE A 41 6.52 14.65 49.22
CA ILE A 41 6.12 13.64 50.21
C ILE A 41 7.02 13.65 51.43
N ALA A 42 8.34 13.78 51.24
CA ALA A 42 9.30 13.80 52.32
C ALA A 42 9.09 14.94 53.33
N GLY A 43 8.58 16.11 52.88
CA GLY A 43 8.35 17.27 53.76
C GLY A 43 7.13 17.18 54.67
N LYS A 44 6.05 16.56 54.25
CA LYS A 44 4.76 16.57 54.92
C LYS A 44 4.74 16.03 56.37
N PRO A 45 5.39 14.90 56.68
CA PRO A 45 5.42 14.38 58.07
C PRO A 45 6.10 15.34 59.04
N PHE A 46 7.20 15.94 58.58
CA PHE A 46 7.97 16.88 59.41
C PHE A 46 7.25 18.22 59.60
N ASP A 47 6.57 18.73 58.59
CA ASP A 47 5.75 19.91 58.72
C ASP A 47 4.65 19.73 59.78
N ARG A 48 3.96 18.59 59.76
CA ARG A 48 2.96 18.25 60.77
C ARG A 48 3.59 18.11 62.18
N ALA A 49 4.76 17.50 62.28
CA ALA A 49 5.46 17.36 63.55
C ALA A 49 5.83 18.75 64.13
N LEU A 50 6.34 19.67 63.28
CA LEU A 50 6.62 21.06 63.69
C LEU A 50 5.36 21.79 64.14
N GLU A 51 4.23 21.63 63.44
CA GLU A 51 2.94 22.22 63.86
C GLU A 51 2.50 21.71 65.24
N TYR A 52 2.58 20.38 65.45
CA TYR A 52 2.25 19.79 66.75
C TYR A 52 3.20 20.24 67.85
N ASN A 53 4.52 20.33 67.59
CA ASN A 53 5.50 20.81 68.56
C ASN A 53 5.25 22.27 68.90
N ALA A 54 4.94 23.14 67.95
CA ALA A 54 4.59 24.56 68.23
C ALA A 54 3.33 24.68 69.08
N ALA A 55 2.29 23.91 68.74
CA ALA A 55 1.05 23.88 69.52
C ALA A 55 1.25 23.31 70.93
N ALA A 56 2.08 22.30 71.11
CA ALA A 56 2.43 21.71 72.40
C ALA A 56 3.20 22.73 73.29
N LEU A 57 4.18 23.43 72.73
CA LEU A 57 4.92 24.45 73.46
C LEU A 57 4.02 25.65 73.84
N ALA A 58 3.05 26.01 73.03
CA ALA A 58 2.09 27.05 73.29
C ALA A 58 1.26 26.79 74.56
N GLN A 59 0.92 25.52 74.81
CA GLN A 59 0.19 25.12 75.98
C GLN A 59 0.96 25.24 77.33
N LEU A 60 2.30 25.34 77.26
CA LEU A 60 3.16 25.47 78.42
C LEU A 60 3.34 26.93 78.88
N ILE A 61 2.75 27.90 78.18
CA ILE A 61 2.77 29.27 78.58
C ILE A 61 1.68 29.46 79.64
N THR A 62 2.12 29.93 80.79
CA THR A 62 1.21 30.27 81.93
C THR A 62 1.34 31.70 82.30
N VAL A 63 0.30 32.26 82.88
CA VAL A 63 0.30 33.66 83.43
C VAL A 63 0.37 33.60 84.95
N ASN A 64 1.42 34.12 85.56
CA ASN A 64 1.59 34.17 87.00
C ASN A 64 1.96 35.61 87.41
N LYS A 65 1.21 36.16 88.38
CA LYS A 65 1.41 37.54 88.91
C LYS A 65 1.45 38.62 87.84
N GLY A 66 0.67 38.49 86.77
CA GLY A 66 0.65 39.48 85.68
C GLY A 66 1.83 39.42 84.68
N GLN A 67 2.60 38.38 84.75
CA GLN A 67 3.72 38.12 83.78
C GLN A 67 3.55 36.77 83.12
N ALA A 68 3.88 36.73 81.84
CA ALA A 68 3.94 35.45 81.08
C ALA A 68 5.15 34.66 81.58
N GLN A 69 4.96 33.41 81.94
CA GLN A 69 6.01 32.43 82.30
C GLN A 69 5.96 31.24 81.42
N PHE A 70 7.11 30.81 81.03
CA PHE A 70 7.27 29.59 80.24
C PHE A 70 8.22 28.67 80.97
N THR A 71 7.80 27.45 81.24
CA THR A 71 8.64 26.44 81.87
C THR A 71 8.56 25.18 81.04
N LEU A 72 9.68 24.80 80.39
CA LEU A 72 9.80 23.55 79.61
C LEU A 72 10.24 22.47 80.58
N PRO A 73 9.40 21.41 80.81
CA PRO A 73 9.77 20.26 81.62
C PRO A 73 11.02 19.56 81.09
N LEU A 74 11.89 19.07 81.99
CA LEU A 74 13.11 18.32 81.59
C LEU A 74 12.86 17.21 80.58
N PRO A 75 11.81 16.36 80.68
CA PRO A 75 11.52 15.31 79.69
C PRO A 75 11.17 15.89 78.32
N ALA A 76 10.43 17.02 78.27
CA ALA A 76 10.11 17.68 77.01
C ALA A 76 11.32 18.35 76.37
N ARG A 77 12.27 18.86 77.15
CA ARG A 77 13.52 19.40 76.68
C ARG A 77 14.45 18.29 76.09
N GLU A 78 14.50 17.13 76.72
CA GLU A 78 15.24 15.98 76.23
C GLU A 78 14.59 15.43 74.97
N LEU A 79 13.27 15.32 74.86
CA LEU A 79 12.57 14.95 73.62
C LEU A 79 12.85 15.89 72.43
N LEU A 80 12.90 17.16 72.66
CA LEU A 80 13.26 18.14 71.60
C LEU A 80 14.74 18.08 71.22
N ARG A 81 15.64 17.57 72.13
CA ARG A 81 17.06 17.39 71.86
C ARG A 81 17.44 15.98 71.46
N ALA A 82 16.56 15.01 71.62
CA ALA A 82 16.82 13.58 71.34
C ALA A 82 16.87 13.26 69.85
N ASP A 83 16.91 14.24 69.02
CA ASP A 83 17.02 14.07 67.57
C ASP A 83 18.51 14.08 67.18
N ASP A 84 19.04 12.92 66.81
CA ASP A 84 20.45 12.74 66.47
C ASP A 84 20.85 13.32 65.10
N THR A 85 19.90 13.70 64.27
CA THR A 85 20.14 14.12 62.89
C THR A 85 19.82 15.57 62.66
N ASP A 86 18.65 16.05 63.14
CA ASP A 86 18.20 17.45 62.97
C ASP A 86 18.34 18.21 64.28
N ASN A 87 18.76 19.46 64.17
CA ASN A 87 18.75 20.37 65.30
C ASN A 87 17.40 21.07 65.43
N VAL A 88 16.73 20.85 66.57
CA VAL A 88 15.48 21.49 66.87
C VAL A 88 15.73 22.71 67.75
N TYR A 89 15.28 23.86 67.28
CA TYR A 89 15.37 25.13 68.01
C TYR A 89 13.93 25.56 68.36
N TYR A 90 13.78 26.24 69.51
CA TYR A 90 12.55 26.88 69.85
C TYR A 90 12.78 28.29 70.42
N GLN A 91 11.83 29.13 70.27
CA GLN A 91 11.83 30.48 70.89
C GLN A 91 10.42 30.82 71.40
N VAL A 92 10.38 31.34 72.61
CA VAL A 92 9.15 31.84 73.20
C VAL A 92 9.34 33.31 73.64
N LEU A 93 8.51 34.16 73.09
CA LEU A 93 8.48 35.61 73.48
C LEU A 93 7.17 35.93 74.13
N GLY A 94 7.23 36.71 75.20
CA GLY A 94 6.06 37.15 75.98
C GLY A 94 5.28 38.24 75.28
N GLY A 95 4.23 38.75 76.00
CA GLY A 95 3.28 39.68 75.44
C GLY A 95 3.77 41.07 75.10
N SER A 96 4.97 41.44 75.55
CA SER A 96 5.65 42.75 75.27
C SER A 96 6.90 42.51 74.40
N GLY A 97 7.05 41.29 73.81
CA GLY A 97 8.24 40.93 73.05
C GLY A 97 9.44 40.50 73.91
N GLU A 98 9.25 40.36 75.24
CA GLU A 98 10.28 39.89 76.17
C GLU A 98 10.66 38.44 75.90
N PHE A 99 11.96 38.13 75.90
CA PHE A 99 12.45 36.78 75.73
C PHE A 99 12.19 35.93 76.98
N LEU A 100 11.40 34.84 76.78
CA LEU A 100 11.07 33.97 77.92
C LEU A 100 11.97 32.75 77.95
N SER A 101 12.22 32.11 76.82
CA SER A 101 13.03 30.89 76.72
C SER A 101 13.39 30.55 75.30
N GLY A 102 14.48 29.73 75.12
CA GLY A 102 14.88 29.15 73.79
C GLY A 102 16.09 29.81 73.16
N GLU A 103 16.12 29.87 71.87
CA GLU A 103 17.20 30.42 71.04
C GLU A 103 16.91 31.87 70.67
N ARG A 104 17.81 32.79 71.08
CA ARG A 104 17.58 34.28 70.89
C ARG A 104 17.81 34.70 69.46
N GLU A 105 18.64 33.98 68.70
CA GLU A 105 19.02 34.35 67.37
C GLU A 105 18.00 33.86 66.30
N LEU A 106 16.94 33.17 66.72
CA LEU A 106 15.91 32.74 65.78
C LEU A 106 15.17 33.95 65.20
N PRO A 107 15.13 34.11 63.87
CA PRO A 107 14.49 35.26 63.21
C PRO A 107 13.03 35.40 63.63
N LEU A 108 12.58 36.64 63.74
CA LEU A 108 11.16 36.93 64.01
C LEU A 108 10.31 36.70 62.76
N PRO A 109 9.04 36.26 62.94
CA PRO A 109 8.14 36.17 61.81
C PRO A 109 7.83 37.55 61.22
N PRO A 110 7.50 37.62 59.91
CA PRO A 110 7.03 38.87 59.32
C PRO A 110 5.78 39.37 60.08
N GLU A 111 5.60 40.72 60.16
CA GLU A 111 4.43 41.32 60.75
C GLU A 111 3.20 41.04 59.90
N GLU A 112 2.53 39.93 60.16
CA GLU A 112 1.25 39.59 59.56
C GLU A 112 0.19 39.55 60.69
N ASN A 113 -0.99 40.07 60.40
CA ASN A 113 -2.16 39.92 61.25
C ASN A 113 -2.70 38.50 61.22
N LEU A 114 -2.04 37.62 61.93
CA LEU A 114 -2.45 36.22 62.00
C LEU A 114 -3.57 36.06 63.06
N PRO A 115 -4.57 35.20 62.75
CA PRO A 115 -5.52 34.77 63.78
C PRO A 115 -4.78 34.11 64.94
N VAL A 116 -5.12 34.46 66.15
CA VAL A 116 -4.52 33.83 67.33
C VAL A 116 -4.89 32.37 67.39
N GLY A 117 -3.87 31.48 67.55
CA GLY A 117 -4.06 30.06 67.65
C GLY A 117 -3.80 29.31 66.28
N GLU A 118 -3.60 30.02 65.16
CA GLU A 118 -3.24 29.42 63.89
C GLU A 118 -1.72 29.20 63.80
N VAL A 119 -1.28 27.98 63.44
CA VAL A 119 0.14 27.69 63.22
C VAL A 119 0.46 27.90 61.75
N ARG A 120 1.56 28.59 61.47
CA ARG A 120 2.10 28.72 60.12
C ARG A 120 3.55 28.28 60.02
N ILE A 121 3.89 27.77 58.83
CA ILE A 121 5.25 27.33 58.56
C ILE A 121 5.89 28.30 57.56
N ARG A 122 7.13 28.67 57.86
CA ARG A 122 7.99 29.45 56.95
C ARG A 122 9.37 28.79 56.78
N SER A 123 10.07 29.18 55.76
CA SER A 123 11.49 28.87 55.61
C SER A 123 12.30 30.05 56.09
N ASP A 124 13.37 29.76 56.83
CA ASP A 124 14.30 30.77 57.35
C ASP A 124 15.69 30.19 57.43
N THR A 125 16.69 30.99 57.81
CA THR A 125 18.08 30.57 58.00
C THR A 125 18.60 30.96 59.36
N LEU A 126 19.32 30.07 60.04
CA LEU A 126 20.01 30.34 61.30
C LEU A 126 21.45 29.83 61.23
N ARG A 127 22.41 30.70 61.48
CA ARG A 127 23.85 30.35 61.46
C ARG A 127 24.30 29.65 60.14
N GLY A 128 23.68 30.01 59.03
CA GLY A 128 24.01 29.41 57.69
C GLY A 128 23.31 28.11 57.38
N ASN A 129 22.47 27.58 58.29
CA ASN A 129 21.62 26.39 58.03
C ASN A 129 20.22 26.81 57.66
N ASP A 130 19.65 26.20 56.62
CA ASP A 130 18.26 26.36 56.23
C ASP A 130 17.37 25.67 57.25
N LEU A 131 16.30 26.40 57.68
CA LEU A 131 15.34 25.92 58.65
C LEU A 131 13.92 25.96 58.12
N LYS A 132 13.10 25.07 58.60
CA LYS A 132 11.64 25.21 58.60
C LYS A 132 11.21 25.64 59.99
N VAL A 133 10.46 26.73 60.07
CA VAL A 133 10.00 27.31 61.32
C VAL A 133 8.47 27.28 61.34
N ALA A 134 7.89 26.56 62.30
CA ALA A 134 6.48 26.70 62.65
C ALA A 134 6.33 27.75 63.73
N TYR A 135 5.45 28.68 63.57
CA TYR A 135 5.18 29.76 64.52
C TYR A 135 3.70 30.00 64.69
N MET A 136 3.34 30.44 65.91
CA MET A 136 1.96 30.80 66.26
C MET A 136 1.95 31.90 67.32
N TRP A 137 0.88 32.67 67.28
CA TRP A 137 0.58 33.63 68.32
C TRP A 137 -0.43 33.04 69.31
N VAL A 138 -0.13 33.15 70.62
CA VAL A 138 -0.93 32.62 71.71
C VAL A 138 -1.53 33.76 72.45
N ARG A 139 -2.83 33.75 72.71
CA ARG A 139 -3.50 34.75 73.49
C ARG A 139 -3.18 34.61 74.98
N LEU A 140 -2.73 35.68 75.58
CA LEU A 140 -2.51 35.72 77.02
C LEU A 140 -3.70 36.40 77.70
N ASP A 141 -4.11 35.85 78.85
CA ASP A 141 -5.15 36.52 79.68
C ASP A 141 -4.53 37.71 80.47
N LEU A 142 -3.84 38.56 79.74
CA LEU A 142 -3.17 39.79 80.22
C LEU A 142 -3.62 40.97 79.35
N PRO A 143 -4.34 41.94 79.85
CA PRO A 143 -4.66 43.14 79.09
C PRO A 143 -3.41 44.03 78.89
N ASP A 144 -3.28 44.65 77.77
CA ASP A 144 -2.31 45.73 77.55
C ASP A 144 -2.80 47.06 78.11
N ALA A 145 -2.00 48.13 77.94
CA ALA A 145 -2.37 49.44 78.37
C ALA A 145 -3.68 50.01 77.72
N THR A 146 -4.13 49.39 76.63
CA THR A 146 -5.34 49.73 75.87
C THR A 146 -6.51 48.80 76.15
N GLY A 147 -6.35 47.79 77.04
CA GLY A 147 -7.36 46.76 77.37
C GLY A 147 -7.47 45.65 76.37
N LYS A 148 -6.57 45.55 75.35
CA LYS A 148 -6.54 44.43 74.40
C LYS A 148 -5.69 43.27 74.99
N PRO A 149 -6.06 42.01 74.74
CA PRO A 149 -5.29 40.88 75.20
C PRO A 149 -3.92 40.88 74.49
N ARG A 150 -2.85 40.67 75.25
CA ARG A 150 -1.49 40.50 74.73
C ARG A 150 -1.36 39.13 74.08
N THR A 151 -0.44 39.04 73.15
CA THR A 151 -0.12 37.77 72.46
C THR A 151 1.33 37.36 72.61
N ALA A 152 1.60 36.17 73.06
CA ALA A 152 2.94 35.60 73.07
C ALA A 152 3.23 34.92 71.72
N LEU A 153 4.49 34.98 71.29
CA LEU A 153 4.96 34.23 70.08
C LEU A 153 5.64 32.94 70.49
N VAL A 154 5.24 31.87 69.93
CA VAL A 154 5.92 30.56 69.98
C VAL A 154 6.42 30.20 68.63
N GLN A 155 7.70 29.85 68.56
CA GLN A 155 8.33 29.36 67.34
C GLN A 155 9.07 28.04 67.61
N VAL A 156 8.98 27.11 66.67
CA VAL A 156 9.80 25.88 66.66
C VAL A 156 10.42 25.74 65.30
N ALA A 157 11.70 25.55 65.24
CA ALA A 157 12.45 25.43 64.00
C ALA A 157 13.21 24.09 64.00
N GLU A 158 13.35 23.53 62.81
CA GLU A 158 14.08 22.27 62.57
C GLU A 158 14.96 22.42 61.31
N THR A 159 16.17 21.85 61.32
CA THR A 159 16.99 21.78 60.13
C THR A 159 16.43 20.84 59.09
N LEU A 160 16.92 20.86 57.85
CA LEU A 160 16.33 20.12 56.72
C LEU A 160 17.04 18.78 56.42
N GLU A 161 17.96 18.33 57.31
CA GLU A 161 18.81 17.17 57.04
C GLU A 161 18.01 15.86 56.91
N LYS A 162 17.09 15.58 57.82
CA LYS A 162 16.21 14.39 57.72
C LYS A 162 15.33 14.40 56.49
N ARG A 163 14.80 15.59 56.14
CA ARG A 163 13.96 15.77 54.96
C ARG A 163 14.75 15.42 53.70
N SER A 164 16.02 15.89 53.62
CA SER A 164 16.91 15.63 52.48
C SER A 164 17.32 14.17 52.42
N LEU A 165 17.60 13.52 53.55
CA LEU A 165 17.91 12.10 53.64
C LEU A 165 16.74 11.25 53.17
N LEU A 166 15.52 11.51 53.69
CA LEU A 166 14.31 10.78 53.31
C LEU A 166 13.97 10.98 51.84
N ALA A 167 14.08 12.21 51.32
CA ALA A 167 13.90 12.49 49.90
C ALA A 167 14.91 11.71 49.04
N THR A 168 16.15 11.68 49.47
CA THR A 168 17.22 10.92 48.78
C THR A 168 16.97 9.42 48.80
N GLU A 169 16.53 8.85 49.89
CA GLU A 169 16.15 7.44 50.00
C GLU A 169 14.97 7.10 49.10
N ILE A 170 13.94 7.93 49.05
CA ILE A 170 12.78 7.75 48.16
C ILE A 170 13.26 7.79 46.70
N VAL A 171 14.08 8.81 46.36
CA VAL A 171 14.62 8.97 45.01
C VAL A 171 15.47 7.76 44.61
N LYS A 172 16.39 7.28 45.47
CA LYS A 172 17.20 6.08 45.21
C LYS A 172 16.33 4.84 45.06
N GLY A 173 15.33 4.65 45.92
CA GLY A 173 14.42 3.50 45.91
C GLY A 173 13.58 3.42 44.63
N VAL A 174 13.24 4.54 44.03
CA VAL A 174 12.44 4.59 42.79
C VAL A 174 13.32 4.63 41.54
N MET A 175 14.42 5.37 41.56
CA MET A 175 15.30 5.49 40.39
C MET A 175 16.10 4.22 40.09
N LEU A 176 16.63 3.54 41.14
CA LEU A 176 17.45 2.35 40.93
C LEU A 176 16.76 1.26 40.10
N PRO A 177 15.50 0.89 40.37
CA PRO A 177 14.75 -0.03 39.51
C PRO A 177 14.58 0.48 38.08
N GLN A 178 14.40 1.77 37.86
CA GLN A 178 14.24 2.33 36.51
C GLN A 178 15.48 2.15 35.63
N PHE A 179 16.68 2.22 36.22
CA PHE A 179 17.94 1.97 35.50
C PHE A 179 18.12 0.50 35.11
N VAL A 180 17.40 -0.43 35.74
CA VAL A 180 17.40 -1.86 35.34
C VAL A 180 16.28 -2.14 34.35
N ILE A 181 15.09 -1.62 34.59
CA ILE A 181 13.88 -1.90 33.80
C ILE A 181 14.04 -1.31 32.39
N LEU A 182 14.58 -0.10 32.23
CA LEU A 182 14.70 0.54 30.92
C LEU A 182 15.61 -0.23 29.95
N PRO A 183 16.85 -0.59 30.29
CA PRO A 183 17.69 -1.40 29.40
C PRO A 183 17.07 -2.76 29.10
N LEU A 184 16.41 -3.39 30.07
CA LEU A 184 15.70 -4.65 29.87
C LEU A 184 14.55 -4.49 28.88
N ALA A 185 13.75 -3.43 29.00
CA ALA A 185 12.66 -3.13 28.06
C ALA A 185 13.19 -2.89 26.64
N VAL A 186 14.27 -2.12 26.48
CA VAL A 186 14.94 -1.90 25.20
C VAL A 186 15.42 -3.21 24.59
N LEU A 187 16.05 -4.09 25.39
CA LEU A 187 16.52 -5.39 24.94
C LEU A 187 15.34 -6.28 24.49
N LEU A 188 14.25 -6.30 25.25
CA LEU A 188 13.07 -7.10 24.90
C LEU A 188 12.39 -6.61 23.61
N VAL A 189 12.28 -5.28 23.43
CA VAL A 189 11.77 -4.68 22.18
C VAL A 189 12.64 -5.06 21.00
N TRP A 190 13.96 -4.96 21.15
CA TRP A 190 14.91 -5.36 20.11
C TRP A 190 14.78 -6.84 19.73
N LEU A 191 14.73 -7.74 20.73
CA LEU A 191 14.54 -9.18 20.50
C LEU A 191 13.22 -9.49 19.82
N ALA A 192 12.13 -8.86 20.26
CA ALA A 192 10.81 -9.03 19.64
C ALA A 192 10.80 -8.59 18.18
N LEU A 193 11.43 -7.46 17.86
CA LEU A 193 11.51 -6.93 16.50
C LEU A 193 12.34 -7.82 15.58
N VAL A 194 13.50 -8.31 16.06
CA VAL A 194 14.34 -9.28 15.32
C VAL A 194 13.54 -10.56 15.00
N GLN A 195 12.75 -11.05 15.95
CA GLN A 195 11.93 -12.25 15.76
C GLN A 195 10.77 -12.00 14.78
N ALA A 196 10.14 -10.83 14.83
CA ALA A 196 9.03 -10.47 13.96
C ALA A 196 9.44 -10.32 12.48
N ILE A 197 10.70 -9.92 12.21
CA ILE A 197 11.19 -9.70 10.84
C ILE A 197 11.78 -10.96 10.20
N LYS A 198 12.15 -11.98 10.98
CA LYS A 198 12.69 -13.25 10.45
C LYS A 198 11.87 -13.87 9.31
N PRO A 199 10.52 -13.99 9.38
CA PRO A 199 9.74 -14.57 8.30
C PRO A 199 9.85 -13.80 6.98
N LEU A 200 9.98 -12.46 7.03
CA LEU A 200 10.17 -11.64 5.85
C LEU A 200 11.52 -11.88 5.17
N ASN A 201 12.58 -11.99 5.95
CA ASN A 201 13.91 -12.32 5.44
C ASN A 201 13.91 -13.73 4.79
N HIS A 202 13.25 -14.70 5.39
CA HIS A 202 13.09 -16.03 4.78
C HIS A 202 12.29 -16.00 3.49
N LEU A 203 11.26 -15.17 3.40
CA LEU A 203 10.51 -14.99 2.15
C LEU A 203 11.38 -14.36 1.06
N GLU A 204 12.16 -13.33 1.39
CA GLU A 204 13.13 -12.71 0.47
C GLU A 204 14.13 -13.72 -0.06
N GLU A 205 14.77 -14.50 0.84
CA GLU A 205 15.74 -15.54 0.47
C GLU A 205 15.12 -16.59 -0.46
N ARG A 206 13.89 -17.04 -0.18
CA ARG A 206 13.16 -17.99 -1.03
C ARG A 206 12.88 -17.42 -2.42
N ILE A 207 12.44 -16.16 -2.50
CA ILE A 207 12.20 -15.49 -3.79
C ILE A 207 13.52 -15.34 -4.56
N ARG A 208 14.60 -14.93 -3.89
CA ARG A 208 15.91 -14.71 -4.49
C ARG A 208 16.60 -16.01 -4.95
N ALA A 209 16.39 -17.10 -4.23
CA ALA A 209 16.97 -18.41 -4.54
C ALA A 209 16.24 -19.15 -5.65
N ARG A 210 15.09 -18.65 -6.15
CA ARG A 210 14.35 -19.28 -7.24
C ARG A 210 15.08 -19.18 -8.56
N SER A 211 14.99 -20.25 -9.33
CA SER A 211 15.40 -20.20 -10.74
C SER A 211 14.41 -19.35 -11.55
N PRO A 212 14.86 -18.69 -12.62
CA PRO A 212 13.99 -17.88 -13.49
C PRO A 212 12.79 -18.65 -14.08
N ASP A 213 12.89 -19.97 -14.16
CA ASP A 213 11.85 -20.85 -14.73
C ASP A 213 10.87 -21.39 -13.67
N ASP A 214 11.15 -21.18 -12.39
CA ASP A 214 10.29 -21.64 -11.30
C ASP A 214 9.16 -20.63 -11.01
N LEU A 215 8.02 -20.86 -11.62
CA LEU A 215 6.79 -20.08 -11.44
C LEU A 215 5.79 -20.76 -10.49
N SER A 216 6.25 -21.66 -9.61
CA SER A 216 5.40 -22.29 -8.60
C SER A 216 4.88 -21.24 -7.59
N PRO A 217 3.69 -21.40 -7.01
CA PRO A 217 3.18 -20.46 -6.02
C PRO A 217 4.05 -20.42 -4.76
N LEU A 218 4.14 -19.25 -4.14
CA LEU A 218 4.75 -19.06 -2.83
C LEU A 218 3.79 -19.59 -1.76
N ASP A 219 4.35 -20.23 -0.75
CA ASP A 219 3.59 -20.78 0.35
C ASP A 219 3.07 -19.66 1.27
N VAL A 220 1.77 -19.55 1.41
CA VAL A 220 1.06 -18.53 2.19
C VAL A 220 1.06 -18.87 3.68
N GLU A 221 1.14 -20.17 4.06
CA GLU A 221 1.06 -20.61 5.45
C GLU A 221 2.31 -20.24 6.27
N THR A 222 3.41 -19.94 5.61
CA THR A 222 4.70 -19.63 6.26
C THR A 222 4.95 -18.17 6.53
N VAL A 223 4.01 -17.28 6.15
CA VAL A 223 4.15 -15.84 6.31
C VAL A 223 3.14 -15.26 7.30
N PRO A 224 3.45 -14.12 7.97
CA PRO A 224 2.50 -13.42 8.82
C PRO A 224 1.23 -13.01 8.05
N LEU A 225 0.10 -12.94 8.77
CA LEU A 225 -1.21 -12.58 8.20
C LEU A 225 -1.18 -11.23 7.47
N GLU A 226 -0.40 -10.29 7.95
CA GLU A 226 -0.23 -8.95 7.36
C GLU A 226 0.46 -8.97 5.98
N VAL A 227 1.24 -10.00 5.70
CA VAL A 227 1.98 -10.18 4.44
C VAL A 227 1.24 -11.08 3.45
N THR A 228 0.28 -11.87 3.93
CA THR A 228 -0.54 -12.78 3.12
C THR A 228 -1.15 -12.13 1.88
N PRO A 229 -1.75 -10.91 1.93
CA PRO A 229 -2.32 -10.27 0.74
C PRO A 229 -1.26 -9.96 -0.33
N LEU A 230 -0.04 -9.59 0.10
CA LEU A 230 1.08 -9.33 -0.81
C LEU A 230 1.53 -10.62 -1.49
N VAL A 231 1.69 -11.71 -0.74
CA VAL A 231 2.08 -13.02 -1.28
C VAL A 231 1.01 -13.56 -2.25
N SER A 232 -0.28 -13.39 -1.94
CA SER A 232 -1.37 -13.74 -2.84
C SER A 232 -1.30 -12.95 -4.15
N SER A 233 -1.07 -11.64 -4.09
CA SER A 233 -0.91 -10.80 -5.29
C SER A 233 0.29 -11.23 -6.15
N VAL A 234 1.40 -11.62 -5.51
CA VAL A 234 2.57 -12.16 -6.22
C VAL A 234 2.23 -13.51 -6.87
N ASN A 235 1.51 -14.40 -6.18
CA ASN A 235 1.07 -15.68 -6.73
C ASN A 235 0.17 -15.50 -7.96
N ASP A 236 -0.75 -14.52 -7.92
CA ASP A 236 -1.60 -14.20 -9.08
C ASP A 236 -0.77 -13.72 -10.27
N LEU A 237 0.26 -12.90 -10.04
CA LEU A 237 1.20 -12.47 -11.09
C LEU A 237 2.00 -13.65 -11.65
N LEU A 238 2.49 -14.55 -10.79
CA LEU A 238 3.22 -15.75 -11.23
C LEU A 238 2.32 -16.68 -12.07
N MET A 239 1.06 -16.84 -11.67
CA MET A 239 0.09 -17.64 -12.42
C MET A 239 -0.17 -17.04 -13.82
N ARG A 240 -0.44 -15.73 -13.89
CA ARG A 240 -0.61 -15.02 -15.18
C ARG A 240 0.63 -15.13 -16.07
N LEU A 241 1.83 -15.01 -15.50
CA LEU A 241 3.09 -15.16 -16.22
C LEU A 241 3.27 -16.58 -16.75
N LYS A 242 2.98 -17.60 -15.94
CA LYS A 242 3.00 -19.01 -16.32
C LYS A 242 2.07 -19.28 -17.50
N ASP A 243 0.84 -18.78 -17.46
CA ASP A 243 -0.15 -18.96 -18.52
C ASP A 243 0.28 -18.25 -19.81
N SER A 244 0.86 -17.05 -19.68
CA SER A 244 1.42 -16.31 -20.82
C SER A 244 2.56 -17.06 -21.48
N ILE A 245 3.52 -17.57 -20.70
CA ILE A 245 4.65 -18.37 -21.23
C ILE A 245 4.16 -19.67 -21.87
N ALA A 246 3.18 -20.34 -21.27
CA ALA A 246 2.60 -21.56 -21.83
C ALA A 246 1.93 -21.29 -23.19
N THR A 247 1.19 -20.18 -23.30
CA THR A 247 0.56 -19.73 -24.54
C THR A 247 1.61 -19.39 -25.61
N GLN A 248 2.66 -18.65 -25.21
CA GLN A 248 3.77 -18.30 -26.13
C GLN A 248 4.52 -19.54 -26.63
N LYS A 249 4.82 -20.52 -25.75
CA LYS A 249 5.47 -21.78 -26.14
C LYS A 249 4.61 -22.59 -27.14
N ARG A 250 3.29 -22.65 -26.88
CA ARG A 250 2.35 -23.33 -27.80
C ARG A 250 2.32 -22.63 -29.16
N PHE A 251 2.20 -21.28 -29.17
CA PHE A 251 2.24 -20.50 -30.40
C PHE A 251 3.51 -20.74 -31.21
N LEU A 252 4.69 -20.75 -30.58
CA LEU A 252 5.96 -21.00 -31.29
C LEU A 252 6.03 -22.40 -31.85
N ALA A 253 5.55 -23.42 -31.12
CA ALA A 253 5.52 -24.78 -31.57
C ALA A 253 4.61 -24.96 -32.81
N ASP A 254 3.41 -24.36 -32.75
CA ASP A 254 2.43 -24.40 -33.83
C ASP A 254 2.94 -23.64 -35.09
N ALA A 255 3.55 -22.45 -34.87
CA ALA A 255 4.18 -21.68 -35.95
C ALA A 255 5.29 -22.47 -36.67
N ALA A 256 6.15 -23.15 -35.89
CA ALA A 256 7.21 -23.99 -36.44
C ALA A 256 6.64 -25.15 -37.28
N HIS A 257 5.55 -25.75 -36.77
CA HIS A 257 4.88 -26.87 -37.52
C HIS A 257 4.24 -26.35 -38.81
N GLN A 258 3.58 -25.18 -38.79
CA GLN A 258 2.94 -24.59 -39.98
C GLN A 258 3.95 -24.13 -41.04
N LEU A 259 5.16 -23.74 -40.64
CA LEU A 259 6.25 -23.41 -41.58
C LEU A 259 6.96 -24.63 -42.14
N LYS A 260 7.09 -25.71 -41.34
CA LYS A 260 7.77 -26.94 -41.77
C LYS A 260 7.07 -27.59 -42.98
N THR A 261 5.74 -27.59 -43.01
CA THR A 261 4.93 -28.25 -44.07
C THR A 261 5.15 -27.62 -45.45
N PRO A 262 5.01 -26.30 -45.68
CA PRO A 262 5.27 -25.72 -47.00
C PRO A 262 6.75 -25.80 -47.40
N LEU A 263 7.69 -25.70 -46.45
CA LEU A 263 9.12 -25.83 -46.71
C LEU A 263 9.49 -27.26 -47.15
N ALA A 264 8.89 -28.26 -46.51
CA ALA A 264 9.07 -29.68 -46.94
C ALA A 264 8.49 -29.91 -48.34
N GLY A 265 7.33 -29.31 -48.67
CA GLY A 265 6.76 -29.34 -50.01
C GLY A 265 7.65 -28.68 -51.06
N LEU A 266 8.21 -27.49 -50.73
CA LEU A 266 9.19 -26.82 -51.60
C LEU A 266 10.40 -27.70 -51.90
N ARG A 267 10.99 -28.27 -50.84
CA ARG A 267 12.16 -29.16 -51.00
C ARG A 267 11.84 -30.38 -51.87
N MET A 268 10.71 -31.04 -51.58
CA MET A 268 10.31 -32.22 -52.35
C MET A 268 10.12 -31.92 -53.85
N GLN A 269 9.49 -30.76 -54.18
CA GLN A 269 9.27 -30.36 -55.56
C GLN A 269 10.60 -29.96 -56.24
N ALA A 270 11.52 -29.33 -55.50
CA ALA A 270 12.85 -29.01 -56.00
C ALA A 270 13.66 -30.29 -56.30
N ASP A 271 13.60 -31.30 -55.38
CA ASP A 271 14.24 -32.59 -55.56
C ASP A 271 13.65 -33.35 -56.77
N LEU A 272 12.33 -33.26 -57.00
CA LEU A 272 11.67 -33.85 -58.17
C LEU A 272 12.10 -33.15 -59.48
N ALA A 273 12.20 -31.83 -59.48
CA ALA A 273 12.62 -31.01 -60.63
C ALA A 273 14.10 -31.26 -61.02
N GLN A 274 14.95 -31.77 -60.10
CA GLN A 274 16.36 -32.04 -60.31
C GLN A 274 16.66 -33.52 -60.77
N ARG A 275 15.63 -34.39 -60.89
CA ARG A 275 15.84 -35.77 -61.29
C ARG A 275 16.25 -35.83 -62.73
N GLU A 276 17.24 -36.67 -63.01
CA GLU A 276 17.67 -37.02 -64.39
C GLU A 276 16.53 -37.68 -65.17
N GLY A 277 16.18 -37.14 -66.35
CA GLY A 277 15.10 -37.64 -67.19
C GLY A 277 13.74 -36.97 -67.01
N ALA A 278 13.63 -35.92 -66.21
CA ALA A 278 12.40 -35.10 -66.09
C ALA A 278 12.08 -34.47 -67.46
N ASN A 279 10.85 -34.64 -67.94
CA ASN A 279 10.42 -33.99 -69.19
C ASN A 279 10.05 -32.47 -68.88
N ALA A 280 9.92 -31.69 -69.97
CA ALA A 280 9.66 -30.26 -69.84
C ALA A 280 8.31 -29.91 -69.12
N GLU A 281 7.32 -30.79 -69.23
CA GLU A 281 6.01 -30.62 -68.59
C GLU A 281 6.08 -30.92 -67.10
N ASP A 282 6.80 -31.96 -66.67
CA ASP A 282 7.05 -32.31 -65.26
C ASP A 282 7.83 -31.22 -64.58
N LEU A 283 8.85 -30.67 -65.25
CA LEU A 283 9.61 -29.49 -64.70
C LEU A 283 8.73 -28.26 -64.52
N LYS A 284 7.88 -27.96 -65.50
CA LYS A 284 6.94 -26.83 -65.44
C LYS A 284 5.92 -27.02 -64.36
N GLN A 285 5.45 -28.25 -64.15
CA GLN A 285 4.53 -28.57 -63.04
C GLN A 285 5.19 -28.43 -61.69
N SER A 286 6.43 -28.92 -61.52
CA SER A 286 7.20 -28.76 -60.27
C SER A 286 7.48 -27.31 -59.97
N LEU A 287 7.85 -26.48 -60.96
CA LEU A 287 8.04 -25.03 -60.80
C LEU A 287 6.76 -24.30 -60.38
N ARG A 288 5.60 -24.66 -60.98
CA ARG A 288 4.30 -24.12 -60.56
C ARG A 288 3.98 -24.45 -59.10
N GLN A 289 4.29 -25.70 -58.67
CA GLN A 289 4.04 -26.18 -57.30
C GLN A 289 4.98 -25.48 -56.30
N ILE A 290 6.24 -25.27 -56.67
CA ILE A 290 7.21 -24.46 -55.91
C ILE A 290 6.67 -23.03 -55.72
N GLY A 291 6.22 -22.39 -56.81
CA GLY A 291 5.62 -21.06 -56.75
C GLY A 291 4.44 -20.99 -55.78
N ARG A 292 3.49 -21.95 -55.87
CA ARG A 292 2.34 -22.03 -54.97
C ARG A 292 2.76 -22.23 -53.51
N SER A 293 3.70 -23.12 -53.22
CA SER A 293 4.21 -23.38 -51.87
C SER A 293 4.97 -22.20 -51.28
N SER A 294 5.72 -21.44 -52.10
CA SER A 294 6.39 -20.18 -51.71
C SER A 294 5.39 -19.11 -51.31
N ILE A 295 4.35 -18.89 -52.13
CA ILE A 295 3.28 -17.93 -51.80
C ILE A 295 2.57 -18.30 -50.48
N ARG A 296 2.29 -19.61 -50.26
CA ARG A 296 1.70 -20.07 -49.00
C ARG A 296 2.61 -19.80 -47.81
N ALA A 297 3.91 -20.15 -47.92
CA ALA A 297 4.88 -19.88 -46.85
C ALA A 297 4.98 -18.40 -46.51
N THR A 298 5.07 -17.54 -47.53
CA THR A 298 5.12 -16.09 -47.36
C THR A 298 3.85 -15.57 -46.67
N ARG A 299 2.67 -16.07 -47.06
CA ARG A 299 1.39 -15.68 -46.42
C ARG A 299 1.38 -16.09 -44.92
N THR A 300 1.82 -17.33 -44.61
CA THR A 300 1.90 -17.79 -43.21
C THR A 300 2.85 -16.93 -42.38
N VAL A 301 4.03 -16.55 -42.91
CA VAL A 301 4.97 -15.67 -42.25
C VAL A 301 4.34 -14.28 -41.98
N ASN A 302 3.68 -13.70 -42.98
CA ASN A 302 3.04 -12.39 -42.83
C ASN A 302 1.91 -12.42 -41.77
N GLN A 303 1.14 -13.52 -41.74
CA GLN A 303 0.09 -13.71 -40.73
C GLN A 303 0.66 -13.88 -39.31
N LEU A 304 1.78 -14.60 -39.15
CA LEU A 304 2.49 -14.74 -37.88
C LEU A 304 3.05 -13.37 -37.40
N LEU A 305 3.62 -12.58 -38.34
CA LEU A 305 4.11 -11.24 -38.03
C LEU A 305 2.96 -10.27 -37.67
N ALA A 306 1.82 -10.36 -38.35
CA ALA A 306 0.63 -9.57 -38.04
C ALA A 306 0.13 -9.91 -36.63
N LEU A 307 0.03 -11.19 -36.28
CA LEU A 307 -0.40 -11.61 -34.94
C LEU A 307 0.60 -11.18 -33.86
N ALA A 308 1.92 -11.36 -34.10
CA ALA A 308 2.95 -10.95 -33.16
C ALA A 308 2.98 -9.41 -32.94
N ARG A 309 2.74 -8.62 -33.98
CA ARG A 309 2.59 -7.16 -33.88
C ARG A 309 1.32 -6.80 -33.11
N ALA A 310 0.25 -7.51 -33.37
CA ALA A 310 -1.01 -7.32 -32.66
C ALA A 310 -0.89 -7.69 -31.17
N GLU A 311 -0.20 -8.75 -30.79
CA GLU A 311 0.03 -9.14 -29.39
C GLU A 311 1.02 -8.22 -28.64
N SER A 312 1.94 -7.56 -29.35
CA SER A 312 2.97 -6.67 -28.76
C SER A 312 2.41 -5.32 -28.29
N SER A 313 1.33 -5.31 -27.57
CA SER A 313 0.55 -4.13 -27.12
C SER A 313 1.28 -3.14 -26.19
N GLY A 314 2.60 -3.18 -26.11
CA GLY A 314 3.44 -2.21 -25.37
C GLY A 314 3.89 -1.01 -26.20
N THR A 315 3.79 -1.04 -27.51
CA THR A 315 4.10 0.08 -28.39
C THR A 315 2.81 0.88 -28.61
N VAL A 316 2.85 2.17 -28.34
CA VAL A 316 1.77 3.12 -28.65
C VAL A 316 1.40 2.94 -30.12
N ILE A 317 0.28 2.23 -30.37
CA ILE A 317 -0.26 2.08 -31.72
C ILE A 317 -0.64 3.50 -32.16
N SER A 318 -0.03 3.95 -33.26
CA SER A 318 -0.38 5.27 -33.82
C SER A 318 -1.82 5.16 -34.36
N HIS A 319 -2.76 5.66 -33.59
CA HIS A 319 -4.13 5.84 -34.02
C HIS A 319 -4.24 7.15 -34.84
N GLN A 320 -5.01 7.08 -35.89
CA GLN A 320 -5.35 8.23 -36.72
C GLN A 320 -6.79 8.10 -37.21
N PRO A 321 -7.44 9.21 -37.57
CA PRO A 321 -8.79 9.17 -38.13
C PRO A 321 -8.78 8.33 -39.43
N CYS A 322 -9.53 7.24 -39.46
CA CYS A 322 -9.65 6.32 -40.58
C CYS A 322 -11.12 6.27 -41.04
N ASP A 323 -11.33 6.29 -42.34
CA ASP A 323 -12.64 6.05 -42.93
C ASP A 323 -12.81 4.54 -43.18
N LEU A 324 -13.64 3.88 -42.34
CA LEU A 324 -13.86 2.45 -42.39
C LEU A 324 -14.57 2.01 -43.68
N ALA A 325 -15.47 2.84 -44.21
CA ALA A 325 -16.17 2.55 -45.47
C ALA A 325 -15.19 2.56 -46.65
N GLN A 326 -14.27 3.55 -46.69
CA GLN A 326 -13.23 3.61 -47.71
C GLN A 326 -12.29 2.41 -47.63
N LEU A 327 -11.79 2.08 -46.44
CA LEU A 327 -10.91 0.90 -46.25
C LEU A 327 -11.58 -0.38 -46.66
N THR A 328 -12.87 -0.55 -46.31
CA THR A 328 -13.62 -1.75 -46.67
C THR A 328 -13.81 -1.87 -48.17
N MET A 329 -14.17 -0.76 -48.85
CA MET A 329 -14.31 -0.75 -50.29
C MET A 329 -13.00 -1.02 -51.05
N GLU A 330 -11.88 -0.49 -50.56
CA GLU A 330 -10.55 -0.77 -51.11
C GLU A 330 -10.22 -2.29 -51.01
N VAL A 331 -10.46 -2.89 -49.84
CA VAL A 331 -10.21 -4.34 -49.64
C VAL A 331 -11.15 -5.21 -50.50
N VAL A 332 -12.43 -4.84 -50.60
CA VAL A 332 -13.40 -5.53 -51.48
C VAL A 332 -12.86 -5.52 -52.94
N ARG A 333 -12.44 -4.33 -53.44
CA ARG A 333 -11.86 -4.17 -54.78
C ARG A 333 -10.63 -5.04 -55.00
N ASP A 334 -9.73 -5.09 -54.03
CA ASP A 334 -8.53 -5.91 -54.08
C ASP A 334 -8.83 -7.43 -54.12
N CYS A 335 -9.94 -7.86 -53.48
CA CYS A 335 -10.35 -9.27 -53.42
C CYS A 335 -11.23 -9.71 -54.60
N LEU A 336 -11.79 -8.77 -55.39
CA LEU A 336 -12.66 -9.06 -56.53
C LEU A 336 -12.07 -10.10 -57.53
N PRO A 337 -10.81 -10.00 -58.00
CA PRO A 337 -10.26 -10.96 -58.96
C PRO A 337 -10.31 -12.41 -58.41
N ARG A 338 -10.02 -12.57 -57.11
CA ARG A 338 -10.05 -13.90 -56.46
C ARG A 338 -11.46 -14.44 -56.26
N ALA A 339 -12.43 -13.55 -55.96
CA ALA A 339 -13.83 -13.92 -55.87
C ALA A 339 -14.38 -14.34 -57.24
N MET A 340 -14.04 -13.58 -58.30
CA MET A 340 -14.44 -13.91 -59.69
C MET A 340 -13.85 -15.24 -60.17
N ASP A 341 -12.56 -15.55 -59.84
CA ASP A 341 -11.93 -16.83 -60.14
C ASP A 341 -12.71 -18.00 -59.52
N LYS A 342 -13.31 -17.80 -58.36
CA LYS A 342 -14.17 -18.77 -57.66
C LYS A 342 -15.65 -18.67 -58.00
N GLN A 343 -16.03 -17.79 -58.92
CA GLN A 343 -17.45 -17.54 -59.30
C GLN A 343 -18.31 -17.08 -58.14
N ILE A 344 -17.73 -16.29 -57.20
CA ILE A 344 -18.40 -15.72 -56.05
C ILE A 344 -18.79 -14.28 -56.37
N ASP A 345 -20.03 -13.91 -56.09
CA ASP A 345 -20.49 -12.52 -56.14
C ASP A 345 -20.05 -11.80 -54.85
N LEU A 346 -19.10 -10.85 -54.97
CA LEU A 346 -18.56 -10.07 -53.86
C LEU A 346 -18.95 -8.60 -54.00
N GLY A 347 -19.74 -8.08 -53.05
CA GLY A 347 -20.22 -6.73 -53.08
C GLY A 347 -19.98 -5.93 -51.78
N TYR A 348 -20.05 -4.61 -51.90
CA TYR A 348 -20.08 -3.68 -50.79
C TYR A 348 -21.45 -3.01 -50.69
N GLU A 349 -21.99 -2.92 -49.48
CA GLU A 349 -23.24 -2.23 -49.17
C GLU A 349 -23.07 -1.32 -47.94
N GLY A 350 -23.92 -0.31 -47.80
CA GLY A 350 -23.97 0.52 -46.59
C GLY A 350 -23.49 1.93 -46.80
N ALA A 351 -22.80 2.48 -45.81
CA ALA A 351 -22.38 3.88 -45.77
C ALA A 351 -21.37 4.21 -46.88
N GLU A 352 -21.54 5.34 -47.55
CA GLU A 352 -20.59 5.80 -48.56
C GLU A 352 -19.28 6.34 -47.91
N PRO A 353 -18.12 6.15 -48.55
CA PRO A 353 -16.88 6.79 -48.12
C PRO A 353 -17.02 8.30 -47.95
N GLY A 354 -16.51 8.83 -46.83
CA GLY A 354 -16.59 10.26 -46.51
C GLY A 354 -17.92 10.72 -45.91
N SER A 355 -18.92 9.82 -45.76
CA SER A 355 -20.16 10.15 -45.07
C SER A 355 -19.94 10.39 -43.57
N GLU A 356 -20.94 11.03 -42.93
CA GLU A 356 -20.88 11.29 -41.48
C GLU A 356 -20.96 10.00 -40.68
N GLY A 357 -20.11 9.84 -39.65
CA GLY A 357 -20.08 8.69 -38.75
C GLY A 357 -19.25 7.49 -39.20
N VAL A 358 -18.68 7.48 -40.41
CA VAL A 358 -17.82 6.37 -40.91
C VAL A 358 -16.35 6.42 -40.43
N LYS A 359 -15.96 7.51 -39.71
CA LYS A 359 -14.59 7.69 -39.23
C LYS A 359 -14.42 7.13 -37.82
N ILE A 360 -13.35 6.36 -37.65
CA ILE A 360 -12.91 5.86 -36.36
C ILE A 360 -11.46 6.28 -36.12
N ASP A 361 -11.09 6.40 -34.86
CA ASP A 361 -9.70 6.58 -34.46
C ASP A 361 -9.02 5.20 -34.37
N GLY A 362 -8.13 4.90 -35.31
CA GLY A 362 -7.55 3.58 -35.41
C GLY A 362 -6.28 3.51 -36.25
N ASN A 363 -5.73 2.31 -36.38
CA ASN A 363 -4.59 2.04 -37.26
C ASN A 363 -5.09 1.51 -38.61
N PRO A 364 -4.91 2.26 -39.72
CA PRO A 364 -5.45 1.88 -41.04
C PRO A 364 -4.88 0.56 -41.55
N THR A 365 -3.62 0.25 -41.27
CA THR A 365 -2.96 -0.99 -41.68
C THR A 365 -3.60 -2.20 -41.00
N LEU A 366 -3.82 -2.12 -39.68
CA LEU A 366 -4.44 -3.19 -38.92
C LEU A 366 -5.92 -3.37 -39.28
N LEU A 367 -6.66 -2.25 -39.46
CA LEU A 367 -8.04 -2.31 -39.90
C LEU A 367 -8.18 -2.95 -41.29
N THR A 368 -7.33 -2.58 -42.24
CA THR A 368 -7.25 -3.20 -43.57
C THR A 368 -6.99 -4.69 -43.49
N GLU A 369 -6.06 -5.11 -42.61
CA GLU A 369 -5.74 -6.54 -42.40
C GLU A 369 -6.92 -7.30 -41.77
N MET A 370 -7.63 -6.70 -40.83
CA MET A 370 -8.83 -7.28 -40.23
C MET A 370 -9.91 -7.52 -41.29
N ILE A 371 -10.23 -6.50 -42.09
CA ILE A 371 -11.23 -6.58 -43.16
C ILE A 371 -10.82 -7.65 -44.17
N ARG A 372 -9.55 -7.65 -44.58
CA ARG A 372 -8.98 -8.66 -45.53
C ARG A 372 -9.12 -10.07 -45.00
N ASN A 373 -8.84 -10.30 -43.71
CA ASN A 373 -8.96 -11.65 -43.11
C ASN A 373 -10.44 -12.11 -43.07
N LEU A 374 -11.40 -11.24 -42.82
CA LEU A 374 -12.82 -11.58 -42.85
C LEU A 374 -13.27 -11.93 -44.26
N ILE A 375 -12.94 -11.11 -45.26
CA ILE A 375 -13.31 -11.32 -46.66
C ILE A 375 -12.60 -12.56 -47.21
N ASP A 376 -11.34 -12.77 -46.91
CA ASP A 376 -10.58 -13.96 -47.31
C ASP A 376 -11.19 -15.25 -46.74
N ASN A 377 -11.65 -15.22 -45.49
CA ASN A 377 -12.36 -16.35 -44.91
C ASN A 377 -13.68 -16.61 -45.64
N ALA A 378 -14.48 -15.59 -45.89
CA ALA A 378 -15.70 -15.72 -46.66
C ALA A 378 -15.46 -16.34 -48.04
N ILE A 379 -14.46 -15.87 -48.81
CA ILE A 379 -14.08 -16.43 -50.12
C ILE A 379 -13.61 -17.88 -50.03
N ASN A 380 -12.93 -18.28 -48.95
CA ASN A 380 -12.41 -19.62 -48.82
C ASN A 380 -13.48 -20.64 -48.41
N TYR A 381 -14.47 -20.22 -47.63
CA TYR A 381 -15.49 -21.11 -47.05
C TYR A 381 -16.86 -21.03 -47.73
N THR A 382 -17.04 -20.16 -48.75
CA THR A 382 -18.25 -20.08 -49.55
C THR A 382 -18.13 -21.00 -50.78
N PRO A 383 -18.83 -22.14 -50.84
CA PRO A 383 -18.90 -22.97 -52.04
C PRO A 383 -19.67 -22.21 -53.12
N SER A 384 -19.14 -22.22 -54.33
CA SER A 384 -19.79 -21.57 -55.48
C SER A 384 -19.73 -22.47 -56.72
N SER A 385 -20.79 -22.42 -57.49
CA SER A 385 -20.90 -23.10 -58.77
C SER A 385 -21.74 -22.28 -59.75
N PRO A 386 -21.65 -22.52 -61.07
CA PRO A 386 -22.44 -21.79 -62.04
C PRO A 386 -23.96 -21.91 -61.82
N ALA A 387 -24.42 -23.02 -61.22
CA ALA A 387 -25.83 -23.26 -60.92
C ALA A 387 -26.31 -22.58 -59.63
N LYS A 388 -25.37 -22.33 -58.65
CA LYS A 388 -25.66 -21.66 -57.40
C LYS A 388 -24.41 -20.82 -57.02
N PRO A 389 -24.37 -19.57 -57.49
CA PRO A 389 -23.25 -18.70 -57.15
C PRO A 389 -23.26 -18.39 -55.68
N GLY A 390 -22.05 -18.39 -55.05
CA GLY A 390 -21.87 -17.93 -53.69
C GLY A 390 -21.92 -16.41 -53.63
N VAL A 391 -22.49 -15.86 -52.57
CA VAL A 391 -22.62 -14.40 -52.36
C VAL A 391 -21.89 -14.01 -51.08
N ILE A 392 -21.11 -12.93 -51.17
CA ILE A 392 -20.41 -12.35 -50.02
C ILE A 392 -20.68 -10.83 -50.02
N THR A 393 -21.20 -10.34 -48.91
CA THR A 393 -21.52 -8.90 -48.75
C THR A 393 -20.73 -8.31 -47.57
N ALA A 394 -19.88 -7.32 -47.84
CA ALA A 394 -19.28 -6.52 -46.82
C ALA A 394 -20.10 -5.24 -46.61
N ARG A 395 -20.46 -4.97 -45.37
CA ARG A 395 -21.29 -3.80 -45.02
C ARG A 395 -20.63 -2.94 -43.96
N VAL A 396 -20.71 -1.62 -44.11
CA VAL A 396 -20.42 -0.67 -43.08
C VAL A 396 -21.68 0.10 -42.73
N LEU A 397 -22.14 -0.03 -41.50
CA LEU A 397 -23.36 0.56 -40.99
C LEU A 397 -23.05 1.52 -39.86
N VAL A 398 -23.77 2.65 -39.86
CA VAL A 398 -23.71 3.62 -38.75
C VAL A 398 -25.04 3.52 -38.01
N ASP A 399 -25.03 3.20 -36.73
CA ASP A 399 -26.19 3.23 -35.89
C ASP A 399 -26.60 4.70 -35.65
N PRO A 400 -27.79 5.14 -36.11
CA PRO A 400 -28.18 6.54 -36.02
C PRO A 400 -28.47 7.02 -34.59
N PHE A 401 -28.62 6.09 -33.62
CA PHE A 401 -28.96 6.43 -32.24
C PHE A 401 -27.71 6.40 -31.32
N SER A 402 -26.86 5.40 -31.47
CA SER A 402 -25.70 5.20 -30.63
C SER A 402 -24.37 5.70 -31.24
N HIS A 403 -24.41 6.12 -32.52
CA HIS A 403 -23.20 6.45 -33.31
C HIS A 403 -22.14 5.34 -33.33
N VAL A 404 -22.54 4.11 -33.05
CA VAL A 404 -21.69 2.92 -33.14
C VAL A 404 -21.49 2.58 -34.61
N LEU A 405 -20.21 2.48 -35.00
CA LEU A 405 -19.86 2.04 -36.34
C LEU A 405 -19.71 0.53 -36.36
N VAL A 406 -20.39 -0.10 -37.33
CA VAL A 406 -20.44 -1.57 -37.44
C VAL A 406 -19.92 -2.00 -38.79
N LEU A 407 -18.95 -2.92 -38.79
CA LEU A 407 -18.49 -3.65 -39.96
C LEU A 407 -19.14 -5.04 -39.93
N GLN A 408 -19.81 -5.42 -41.02
CA GLN A 408 -20.32 -6.77 -41.21
C GLN A 408 -19.75 -7.40 -42.47
N VAL A 409 -19.40 -8.69 -42.37
CA VAL A 409 -19.03 -9.52 -43.52
C VAL A 409 -19.92 -10.76 -43.47
N GLU A 410 -20.82 -10.84 -44.43
CA GLU A 410 -21.80 -11.90 -44.57
C GLU A 410 -21.46 -12.81 -45.75
N ASP A 411 -21.56 -14.09 -45.55
CA ASP A 411 -21.35 -15.11 -46.60
C ASP A 411 -22.53 -16.10 -46.68
N THR A 412 -22.63 -16.80 -47.81
CA THR A 412 -23.59 -17.87 -48.02
C THR A 412 -22.89 -19.27 -47.97
N GLY A 413 -21.85 -19.37 -47.14
CA GLY A 413 -21.05 -20.59 -46.97
C GLY A 413 -21.73 -21.67 -46.13
N THR A 414 -20.94 -22.59 -45.63
CA THR A 414 -21.40 -23.77 -44.87
C THR A 414 -21.86 -23.41 -43.44
N GLY A 415 -21.58 -22.18 -42.96
CA GLY A 415 -21.82 -21.78 -41.57
C GLY A 415 -20.81 -22.40 -40.61
N ILE A 416 -20.92 -22.00 -39.31
CA ILE A 416 -20.06 -22.50 -38.22
C ILE A 416 -20.98 -22.97 -37.08
N ALA A 417 -20.82 -24.25 -36.71
CA ALA A 417 -21.62 -24.84 -35.64
C ALA A 417 -21.48 -24.06 -34.32
N PRO A 418 -22.55 -23.87 -33.53
CA PRO A 418 -22.52 -23.10 -32.28
C PRO A 418 -21.42 -23.54 -31.30
N ALA A 419 -21.14 -24.85 -31.24
CA ALA A 419 -20.07 -25.38 -30.36
C ALA A 419 -18.65 -25.00 -30.80
N GLU A 420 -18.46 -24.60 -32.05
CA GLU A 420 -17.15 -24.25 -32.63
C GLU A 420 -16.91 -22.73 -32.71
N ARG A 421 -17.95 -21.90 -32.48
CA ARG A 421 -17.89 -20.45 -32.65
C ARG A 421 -16.81 -19.78 -31.81
N GLU A 422 -16.56 -20.23 -30.58
CA GLU A 422 -15.48 -19.74 -29.74
C GLU A 422 -14.11 -20.34 -30.14
N LEU A 423 -14.11 -21.58 -30.59
CA LEU A 423 -12.87 -22.29 -30.93
C LEU A 423 -12.21 -21.76 -32.21
N VAL A 424 -13.00 -21.27 -33.19
CA VAL A 424 -12.48 -20.71 -34.45
C VAL A 424 -11.65 -19.43 -34.26
N PHE A 425 -11.71 -18.81 -33.11
CA PHE A 425 -10.86 -17.69 -32.75
C PHE A 425 -9.56 -18.10 -32.03
N GLN A 426 -9.36 -19.42 -31.79
CA GLN A 426 -8.08 -19.92 -31.27
C GLN A 426 -7.05 -20.02 -32.40
N PRO A 427 -5.80 -19.65 -32.17
CA PRO A 427 -4.75 -19.78 -33.17
C PRO A 427 -4.64 -21.21 -33.70
N PHE A 428 -4.54 -21.35 -35.04
CA PHE A 428 -4.39 -22.62 -35.77
C PHE A 428 -5.59 -23.55 -35.70
N TYR A 429 -6.69 -23.20 -35.05
CA TYR A 429 -7.90 -24.00 -35.03
C TYR A 429 -8.57 -24.01 -36.42
N ARG A 430 -9.07 -25.17 -36.83
CA ARG A 430 -9.82 -25.38 -38.07
C ARG A 430 -10.97 -26.35 -37.83
N VAL A 431 -12.13 -26.05 -38.39
CA VAL A 431 -13.29 -26.94 -38.34
C VAL A 431 -12.94 -28.22 -39.11
N LEU A 432 -13.16 -29.37 -38.48
CA LEU A 432 -12.86 -30.68 -39.08
C LEU A 432 -13.76 -30.94 -40.32
N GLY A 433 -13.17 -31.44 -41.39
CA GLY A 433 -13.90 -31.77 -42.63
C GLY A 433 -13.94 -30.67 -43.68
N THR A 434 -13.27 -29.52 -43.44
CA THR A 434 -13.15 -28.46 -44.44
C THR A 434 -11.88 -28.64 -45.27
N GLU A 435 -12.02 -28.83 -46.63
CA GLU A 435 -10.89 -28.87 -47.55
C GLU A 435 -10.28 -27.51 -47.91
N ALA A 436 -10.80 -26.43 -47.30
CA ALA A 436 -10.37 -25.07 -47.59
C ALA A 436 -8.92 -24.83 -47.16
N ASP A 437 -8.12 -24.23 -48.04
CA ASP A 437 -6.72 -23.84 -47.75
C ASP A 437 -6.69 -22.66 -46.76
N GLY A 438 -6.27 -22.93 -45.51
CA GLY A 438 -6.17 -21.87 -44.51
C GLY A 438 -5.16 -22.20 -43.39
N SER A 439 -4.51 -21.19 -42.83
CA SER A 439 -3.54 -21.30 -41.73
C SER A 439 -4.20 -21.45 -40.34
N GLY A 440 -5.51 -21.13 -40.21
CA GLY A 440 -6.17 -21.04 -38.91
C GLY A 440 -5.77 -19.79 -38.10
N LEU A 441 -5.15 -18.77 -38.74
CA LEU A 441 -4.71 -17.54 -38.08
C LEU A 441 -5.59 -16.33 -38.39
N GLY A 442 -6.44 -16.38 -39.41
CA GLY A 442 -7.24 -15.22 -39.85
C GLY A 442 -8.15 -14.68 -38.78
N LEU A 443 -9.00 -15.51 -38.18
CA LEU A 443 -9.93 -15.09 -37.14
C LEU A 443 -9.27 -14.70 -35.80
N PRO A 444 -8.23 -15.38 -35.32
CA PRO A 444 -7.39 -14.90 -34.22
C PRO A 444 -6.84 -13.47 -34.43
N ILE A 445 -6.34 -13.17 -35.64
CA ILE A 445 -5.87 -11.82 -36.01
C ILE A 445 -7.04 -10.81 -35.95
N VAL A 446 -8.19 -11.16 -36.48
CA VAL A 446 -9.39 -10.31 -36.44
C VAL A 446 -9.78 -9.96 -34.99
N ARG A 447 -9.83 -10.97 -34.11
CA ARG A 447 -10.16 -10.78 -32.69
C ARG A 447 -9.15 -9.88 -31.99
N GLU A 448 -7.87 -10.07 -32.24
CA GLU A 448 -6.82 -9.26 -31.62
C GLU A 448 -6.84 -7.80 -32.10
N ILE A 449 -7.04 -7.58 -33.41
CA ILE A 449 -7.18 -6.22 -33.95
C ILE A 449 -8.44 -5.53 -33.42
N ALA A 450 -9.57 -6.26 -33.34
CA ALA A 450 -10.79 -5.73 -32.74
C ALA A 450 -10.56 -5.31 -31.27
N ARG A 451 -9.90 -6.15 -30.48
CA ARG A 451 -9.54 -5.86 -29.07
C ARG A 451 -8.69 -4.59 -28.93
N GLN A 452 -7.72 -4.36 -29.82
CA GLN A 452 -6.87 -3.17 -29.81
C GLN A 452 -7.60 -1.88 -30.16
N HIS A 453 -8.69 -2.00 -30.95
CA HIS A 453 -9.56 -0.90 -31.30
C HIS A 453 -10.79 -0.80 -30.37
N HIS A 454 -10.76 -1.48 -29.21
CA HIS A 454 -11.87 -1.55 -28.26
C HIS A 454 -13.18 -2.02 -28.89
N ALA A 455 -13.12 -2.69 -30.04
CA ALA A 455 -14.27 -3.22 -30.75
C ALA A 455 -14.67 -4.62 -30.25
N THR A 456 -15.96 -4.91 -30.33
CA THR A 456 -16.51 -6.24 -30.03
C THR A 456 -16.76 -6.99 -31.33
N ILE A 457 -16.45 -8.31 -31.35
CA ILE A 457 -16.75 -9.17 -32.49
C ILE A 457 -17.82 -10.18 -32.09
N SER A 458 -18.82 -10.35 -32.91
CA SER A 458 -19.84 -11.38 -32.81
C SER A 458 -19.99 -12.14 -34.12
N MET A 459 -20.59 -13.33 -34.05
CA MET A 459 -20.80 -14.21 -35.18
C MET A 459 -22.22 -14.78 -35.09
N ASP A 460 -22.97 -14.64 -36.20
CA ASP A 460 -24.32 -15.13 -36.34
C ASP A 460 -24.48 -15.90 -37.65
N ASP A 461 -25.58 -16.66 -37.80
CA ASP A 461 -25.90 -17.32 -39.03
C ASP A 461 -26.57 -16.31 -39.98
N THR A 462 -26.17 -16.27 -41.27
CA THR A 462 -26.75 -15.40 -42.28
C THR A 462 -28.22 -15.73 -42.47
N HIS A 463 -28.61 -17.01 -42.52
CA HIS A 463 -29.95 -17.47 -42.62
C HIS A 463 -30.29 -18.40 -41.47
N PRO A 464 -30.84 -17.85 -40.35
CA PRO A 464 -31.23 -18.66 -39.20
C PRO A 464 -32.39 -19.58 -39.54
N GLY A 465 -32.24 -20.88 -39.20
CA GLY A 465 -33.24 -21.91 -39.47
C GLY A 465 -32.78 -23.29 -38.99
N PRO A 466 -33.57 -24.36 -39.29
CA PRO A 466 -33.21 -25.73 -38.92
C PRO A 466 -31.93 -26.22 -39.58
N ASN A 467 -31.54 -25.64 -40.72
CA ASN A 467 -30.26 -25.84 -41.38
C ASN A 467 -29.65 -24.47 -41.65
N PRO A 468 -28.92 -23.90 -40.68
CA PRO A 468 -28.32 -22.59 -40.84
C PRO A 468 -27.28 -22.62 -41.95
N VAL A 469 -27.35 -21.63 -42.86
CA VAL A 469 -26.45 -21.50 -44.00
C VAL A 469 -25.82 -20.14 -43.98
N GLY A 470 -24.52 -20.08 -44.16
CA GLY A 470 -23.77 -18.82 -44.16
C GLY A 470 -23.34 -18.35 -42.80
N THR A 471 -22.38 -17.44 -42.78
CA THR A 471 -21.85 -16.81 -41.55
C THR A 471 -21.88 -15.29 -41.71
N CYS A 472 -22.32 -14.60 -40.66
CA CYS A 472 -22.26 -13.15 -40.58
C CYS A 472 -21.32 -12.77 -39.41
N PHE A 473 -20.15 -12.24 -39.74
CA PHE A 473 -19.25 -11.65 -38.76
C PHE A 473 -19.60 -10.18 -38.57
N THR A 474 -19.81 -9.76 -37.33
CA THR A 474 -20.14 -8.38 -36.97
C THR A 474 -19.09 -7.82 -36.03
N VAL A 475 -18.40 -6.76 -36.44
CA VAL A 475 -17.44 -6.01 -35.60
C VAL A 475 -18.04 -4.65 -35.28
N ARG A 476 -18.23 -4.37 -33.99
CA ARG A 476 -18.80 -3.11 -33.48
C ARG A 476 -17.72 -2.27 -32.83
N PHE A 477 -17.50 -1.08 -33.34
CA PHE A 477 -16.58 -0.11 -32.79
C PHE A 477 -17.28 0.81 -31.80
N PRO A 478 -16.66 1.17 -30.65
CA PRO A 478 -17.29 2.05 -29.69
C PRO A 478 -17.58 3.42 -30.32
N GLY A 479 -18.70 4.01 -29.93
CA GLY A 479 -19.04 5.37 -30.33
C GLY A 479 -18.20 6.41 -29.56
N PRO A 480 -18.18 7.66 -30.00
CA PRO A 480 -17.38 8.73 -29.37
C PRO A 480 -17.76 9.01 -27.89
N ALA A 481 -18.90 8.51 -27.43
CA ALA A 481 -19.35 8.64 -26.04
C ALA A 481 -18.78 7.57 -25.07
N ASP A 482 -18.24 6.46 -25.57
CA ASP A 482 -17.74 5.34 -24.76
C ASP A 482 -16.23 5.43 -24.44
N THR A 483 -15.55 6.46 -24.93
CA THR A 483 -14.09 6.66 -24.77
C THR A 483 -13.72 7.75 -23.74
N ALA A 484 -14.66 8.22 -22.91
CA ALA A 484 -14.45 9.25 -21.88
C ALA A 484 -14.23 8.67 -20.47
#